data_4fcb817d9b78e2b1261b85936f16f0b8
#
_entry.id   4fcb817d9b78e2b1261b85936f16f0b8
#
_cell.length_a   1.000
_cell.length_b   1.000
_cell.length_c   1.000
_cell.angle_alpha   90.00
_cell.angle_beta   90.00
_cell.angle_gamma   90.00
#
_symmetry.space_group_name_H-M   'P 1'
#
loop_
_entity.id
_entity.type
_entity.pdbx_description
1 polymer ?
#
loop_
_entity_poly.entity_id
_entity_poly.type
_entity_poly.pdbx_seq_one_letter_code
_entity_poly.pdbx_strand_id
1 'polypeptide(L)'
;MELIETFTFTRQITGLLSDEDYGVFQSRLAANPGLGALIKGGGGIRKIRVAVGSRGKRGGARVIYYCAVRRDLILLIYAYPKNVSSDLTQKQVAQLAKVVKEEVRDETEDV
;
A
#
# COMPACT_ATOMS: atom_id res chain seq x y z
N MET A 1 -4.48 -0.07 -14.83
CA MET A 1 -3.24 -0.21 -14.04
C MET A 1 -3.31 -1.48 -13.22
N GLU A 2 -2.29 -2.27 -13.29
CA GLU A 2 -2.27 -3.57 -12.63
C GLU A 2 -1.87 -3.44 -11.17
N LEU A 3 -2.54 -4.21 -10.30
CA LEU A 3 -2.21 -4.21 -8.87
C LEU A 3 -1.45 -5.49 -8.56
N ILE A 4 -0.26 -5.34 -8.01
CA ILE A 4 0.59 -6.47 -7.67
C ILE A 4 0.88 -6.45 -6.19
N GLU A 5 0.70 -7.59 -5.52
CA GLU A 5 0.92 -7.72 -4.09
C GLU A 5 2.26 -8.34 -3.79
N THR A 6 2.96 -7.80 -2.80
CA THR A 6 4.10 -8.53 -2.27
C THR A 6 3.57 -9.71 -1.47
N PHE A 7 4.42 -10.70 -1.27
CA PHE A 7 4.04 -11.87 -0.48
C PHE A 7 3.60 -11.46 0.93
N THR A 8 4.32 -10.55 1.54
CA THR A 8 3.99 -10.06 2.87
C THR A 8 2.63 -9.40 2.89
N PHE A 9 2.36 -8.56 1.90
CA PHE A 9 1.07 -7.88 1.84
C PHE A 9 -0.08 -8.87 1.72
N THR A 10 0.07 -9.87 0.86
CA THR A 10 -0.98 -10.86 0.65
C THR A 10 -1.36 -11.53 1.97
N ARG A 11 -0.37 -11.88 2.76
CA ARG A 11 -0.62 -12.52 4.03
C ARG A 11 -1.30 -11.60 5.03
N GLN A 12 -0.98 -10.33 4.99
CA GLN A 12 -1.53 -9.36 5.92
C GLN A 12 -2.96 -8.99 5.59
N ILE A 13 -3.23 -8.75 4.33
CA ILE A 13 -4.50 -8.16 3.95
C ILE A 13 -5.67 -9.13 4.15
N THR A 14 -5.45 -10.43 4.01
CA THR A 14 -6.51 -11.40 4.22
C THR A 14 -7.02 -11.38 5.65
N GLY A 15 -6.18 -11.05 6.60
CA GLY A 15 -6.61 -10.97 7.98
C GLY A 15 -7.20 -9.63 8.37
N LEU A 16 -7.12 -8.65 7.49
CA LEU A 16 -7.55 -7.29 7.80
C LEU A 16 -8.85 -6.89 7.11
N LEU A 17 -9.07 -7.36 5.90
CA LEU A 17 -10.24 -6.99 5.11
C LEU A 17 -10.92 -8.23 4.57
N SER A 18 -12.24 -8.15 4.41
CA SER A 18 -12.96 -9.16 3.67
C SER A 18 -12.63 -9.03 2.19
N ASP A 19 -12.92 -10.08 1.43
CA ASP A 19 -12.72 -10.02 -0.02
C ASP A 19 -13.51 -8.88 -0.63
N GLU A 20 -14.70 -8.66 -0.14
CA GLU A 20 -15.56 -7.60 -0.65
C GLU A 20 -14.95 -6.23 -0.39
N ASP A 21 -14.53 -5.98 0.84
CA ASP A 21 -13.93 -4.70 1.19
C ASP A 21 -12.64 -4.47 0.45
N TYR A 22 -11.86 -5.52 0.27
CA TYR A 22 -10.62 -5.41 -0.47
C TYR A 22 -10.89 -5.08 -1.94
N GLY A 23 -11.92 -5.71 -2.52
CA GLY A 23 -12.28 -5.41 -3.90
C GLY A 23 -12.68 -3.96 -4.10
N VAL A 24 -13.45 -3.41 -3.17
CA VAL A 24 -13.83 -2.02 -3.23
C VAL A 24 -12.59 -1.12 -3.16
N PHE A 25 -11.68 -1.44 -2.26
CA PHE A 25 -10.44 -0.69 -2.13
C PHE A 25 -9.62 -0.74 -3.42
N GLN A 26 -9.50 -1.92 -4.01
CA GLN A 26 -8.73 -2.07 -5.24
C GLN A 26 -9.31 -1.21 -6.37
N SER A 27 -10.62 -1.18 -6.48
CA SER A 27 -11.28 -0.37 -7.50
C SER A 27 -11.03 1.12 -7.29
N ARG A 28 -11.12 1.57 -6.05
CA ARG A 28 -10.86 2.96 -5.74
C ARG A 28 -9.44 3.36 -6.05
N LEU A 29 -8.50 2.51 -5.67
CA LEU A 29 -7.10 2.81 -5.88
C LEU A 29 -6.73 2.79 -7.36
N ALA A 30 -7.28 1.84 -8.10
CA ALA A 30 -7.03 1.78 -9.54
C ALA A 30 -7.56 3.02 -10.25
N ALA A 31 -8.70 3.55 -9.78
CA ALA A 31 -9.28 4.75 -10.35
C ALA A 31 -8.48 6.00 -10.02
N ASN A 32 -7.80 6.00 -8.88
CA ASN A 32 -7.03 7.16 -8.45
C ASN A 32 -5.78 6.73 -7.71
N PRO A 33 -4.72 6.38 -8.44
CA PRO A 33 -3.49 5.88 -7.80
C PRO A 33 -2.82 6.86 -6.84
N GLY A 34 -3.11 8.14 -6.97
CA GLY A 34 -2.52 9.14 -6.09
C GLY A 34 -3.32 9.40 -4.83
N LEU A 35 -4.29 8.53 -4.54
CA LEU A 35 -5.19 8.74 -3.42
C LEU A 35 -4.50 8.79 -2.06
N GLY A 36 -3.48 7.99 -1.85
CA GLY A 36 -2.76 7.97 -0.60
C GLY A 36 -1.75 9.10 -0.49
N ALA A 37 -1.37 9.41 0.75
CA ALA A 37 -0.42 10.47 1.03
C ALA A 37 1.01 9.96 0.93
N LEU A 38 1.87 10.76 0.35
CA LEU A 38 3.28 10.41 0.26
C LEU A 38 3.90 10.35 1.65
N ILE A 39 4.76 9.37 1.85
CA ILE A 39 5.48 9.22 3.12
C ILE A 39 6.84 9.87 2.98
N LYS A 40 7.13 10.79 3.89
CA LYS A 40 8.39 11.50 3.87
C LYS A 40 9.55 10.52 3.99
N GLY A 41 10.51 10.65 3.10
CA GLY A 41 11.68 9.79 3.10
C GLY A 41 11.44 8.41 2.54
N GLY A 42 10.28 8.16 1.95
CA GLY A 42 9.93 6.84 1.48
C GLY A 42 10.21 6.56 0.01
N GLY A 43 10.75 7.54 -0.71
CA GLY A 43 11.08 7.29 -2.10
C GLY A 43 9.88 7.12 -3.02
N GLY A 44 8.74 7.69 -2.64
CA GLY A 44 7.54 7.62 -3.45
C GLY A 44 6.45 6.71 -2.92
N ILE A 45 6.72 6.00 -1.83
CA ILE A 45 5.66 5.17 -1.26
C ILE A 45 4.58 6.04 -0.63
N ARG A 46 3.36 5.51 -0.65
CA ARG A 46 2.19 6.21 -0.15
C ARG A 46 1.48 5.39 0.91
N LYS A 47 0.76 6.09 1.75
CA LYS A 47 -0.01 5.48 2.84
C LYS A 47 -1.47 5.86 2.67
N ILE A 48 -2.36 4.88 2.78
CA ILE A 48 -3.78 5.13 2.67
C ILE A 48 -4.53 4.36 3.73
N ARG A 49 -5.60 4.96 4.24
CA ARG A 49 -6.46 4.32 5.20
C ARG A 49 -7.61 3.64 4.49
N VAL A 50 -7.91 2.41 4.86
CA VAL A 50 -9.01 1.66 4.28
C VAL A 50 -10.03 1.38 5.35
N ALA A 51 -11.25 1.87 5.16
CA ALA A 51 -12.32 1.62 6.09
C ALA A 51 -12.87 0.21 5.88
N VAL A 52 -13.44 -0.35 6.95
CA VAL A 52 -14.02 -1.68 6.87
C VAL A 52 -15.54 -1.57 6.83
N GLY A 53 -16.10 -1.74 5.65
CA GLY A 53 -17.52 -1.87 5.42
C GLY A 53 -18.42 -1.08 6.34
N SER A 54 -19.51 -1.66 6.71
CA SER A 54 -20.50 -1.02 7.54
C SER A 54 -20.08 -0.89 9.00
N ARG A 55 -18.98 -1.52 9.36
CA ARG A 55 -18.51 -1.45 10.74
C ARG A 55 -17.43 -0.42 10.92
N GLY A 56 -17.26 0.43 9.98
CA GLY A 56 -16.12 1.28 9.79
C GLY A 56 -15.63 2.12 10.94
N LYS A 57 -16.27 2.08 12.05
CA LYS A 57 -15.80 2.93 13.14
C LYS A 57 -14.54 2.45 13.78
N ARG A 58 -14.36 1.17 13.87
CA ARG A 58 -13.21 0.67 14.55
C ARG A 58 -12.31 -0.12 13.69
N GLY A 59 -12.74 -0.65 12.72
CA GLY A 59 -11.93 -1.49 11.90
C GLY A 59 -11.19 -0.69 10.89
N GLY A 60 -10.52 -1.39 10.03
CA GLY A 60 -9.81 -0.76 8.96
C GLY A 60 -8.36 -1.10 8.98
N ALA A 61 -7.72 -0.74 7.90
CA ALA A 61 -6.32 -1.04 7.70
C ALA A 61 -5.62 0.17 7.14
N ARG A 62 -4.32 0.18 7.30
CA ARG A 62 -3.47 1.11 6.59
C ARG A 62 -2.68 0.32 5.58
N VAL A 63 -2.63 0.82 4.37
CA VAL A 63 -1.96 0.15 3.27
C VAL A 63 -0.85 1.04 2.76
N ILE A 64 0.31 0.44 2.59
CA ILE A 64 1.46 1.13 2.01
C ILE A 64 1.63 0.60 0.59
N TYR A 65 1.72 1.52 -0.36
CA TYR A 65 1.83 1.11 -1.75
C TYR A 65 2.72 2.08 -2.53
N TYR A 66 3.09 1.67 -3.72
CA TYR A 66 3.91 2.48 -4.61
C TYR A 66 3.28 2.44 -6.01
N CYS A 67 3.11 3.58 -6.60
CA CYS A 67 2.57 3.67 -7.96
C CYS A 67 3.72 3.79 -8.95
N ALA A 68 3.97 2.72 -9.70
CA ALA A 68 5.01 2.70 -10.71
C ALA A 68 4.40 3.12 -12.04
N VAL A 69 4.37 4.42 -12.27
CA VAL A 69 3.69 5.00 -13.43
C VAL A 69 4.22 4.45 -14.74
N ARG A 70 5.52 4.35 -14.86
CA ARG A 70 6.13 3.91 -16.11
C ARG A 70 5.84 2.45 -16.45
N ARG A 71 5.52 1.66 -15.45
CA ARG A 71 5.19 0.26 -15.65
C ARG A 71 3.69 0.01 -15.59
N ASP A 72 2.93 1.05 -15.38
CA ASP A 72 1.47 0.98 -15.30
C ASP A 72 1.02 -0.03 -14.27
N LEU A 73 1.63 0.02 -13.08
CA LEU A 73 1.25 -0.87 -12.01
C LEU A 73 1.32 -0.18 -10.65
N ILE A 74 0.58 -0.75 -9.71
CA ILE A 74 0.61 -0.34 -8.33
C ILE A 74 1.12 -1.53 -7.53
N LEU A 75 2.18 -1.32 -6.76
CA LEU A 75 2.75 -2.35 -5.92
C LEU A 75 2.21 -2.18 -4.51
N LEU A 76 1.47 -3.18 -4.03
CA LEU A 76 0.93 -3.18 -2.69
C LEU A 76 1.95 -3.87 -1.79
N ILE A 77 2.52 -3.12 -0.84
CA ILE A 77 3.72 -3.54 -0.15
C ILE A 77 3.47 -4.09 1.24
N TYR A 78 2.63 -3.41 1.99
CA TYR A 78 2.52 -3.70 3.42
C TYR A 78 1.16 -3.22 3.93
N ALA A 79 0.59 -3.96 4.89
CA ALA A 79 -0.70 -3.58 5.47
C ALA A 79 -0.69 -3.89 6.95
N TYR A 80 -1.36 -3.04 7.73
CA TYR A 80 -1.44 -3.25 9.17
C TYR A 80 -2.73 -2.66 9.70
N PRO A 81 -3.21 -3.14 10.86
CA PRO A 81 -4.45 -2.63 11.43
C PRO A 81 -4.31 -1.17 11.80
N LYS A 82 -5.37 -0.43 11.55
CA LYS A 82 -5.38 0.98 11.85
C LYS A 82 -5.11 1.29 13.32
N ASN A 83 -5.56 0.42 14.20
CA ASN A 83 -5.47 0.67 15.64
C ASN A 83 -4.20 0.16 16.29
N VAL A 84 -3.28 -0.37 15.50
CA VAL A 84 -2.06 -0.94 16.04
C VAL A 84 -0.99 0.10 16.16
N SER A 85 -0.98 0.99 16.83
CA SER A 85 0.09 1.93 17.02
C SER A 85 0.13 3.05 16.02
N SER A 86 1.10 3.83 16.19
CA SER A 86 1.33 5.02 15.44
C SER A 86 1.93 4.73 14.09
N ASP A 87 2.42 5.74 13.46
CA ASP A 87 3.04 5.62 12.15
C ASP A 87 4.26 4.74 12.14
N LEU A 88 4.66 4.37 10.94
CA LEU A 88 5.88 3.62 10.72
C LEU A 88 7.09 4.41 11.23
N THR A 89 8.06 3.69 11.75
CA THR A 89 9.32 4.30 12.12
C THR A 89 10.12 4.62 10.86
N GLN A 90 11.11 5.50 11.01
CA GLN A 90 11.99 5.83 9.89
C GLN A 90 12.70 4.59 9.36
N LYS A 91 13.07 3.69 10.24
CA LYS A 91 13.72 2.46 9.84
C LYS A 91 12.79 1.59 9.00
N GLN A 92 11.53 1.50 9.41
CA GLN A 92 10.54 0.75 8.64
C GLN A 92 10.31 1.37 7.28
N VAL A 93 10.21 2.69 7.23
CA VAL A 93 10.04 3.41 5.97
C VAL A 93 11.20 3.11 5.03
N ALA A 94 12.42 3.13 5.55
CA ALA A 94 13.60 2.85 4.73
C ALA A 94 13.58 1.43 4.19
N GLN A 95 13.13 0.48 5.00
CA GLN A 95 13.05 -0.90 4.55
C GLN A 95 12.01 -1.09 3.45
N LEU A 96 10.87 -0.41 3.59
CA LEU A 96 9.82 -0.51 2.57
C LEU A 96 10.26 0.16 1.27
N ALA A 97 10.98 1.27 1.38
CA ALA A 97 11.52 1.92 0.20
C ALA A 97 12.50 1.00 -0.53
N LYS A 98 13.26 0.24 0.23
CA LYS A 98 14.21 -0.70 -0.36
C LYS A 98 13.48 -1.81 -1.12
N VAL A 99 12.36 -2.28 -0.58
CA VAL A 99 11.56 -3.29 -1.26
C VAL A 99 11.10 -2.77 -2.62
N VAL A 100 10.68 -1.51 -2.66
CA VAL A 100 10.26 -0.91 -3.93
C VAL A 100 11.39 -0.92 -4.94
N LYS A 101 12.59 -0.55 -4.51
CA LYS A 101 13.73 -0.54 -5.42
C LYS A 101 14.00 -1.91 -6.00
N GLU A 102 13.83 -2.94 -5.20
CA GLU A 102 14.09 -4.29 -5.65
C GLU A 102 13.00 -4.81 -6.59
N GLU A 103 11.75 -4.48 -6.29
CA GLU A 103 10.63 -4.99 -7.07
C GLU A 103 10.39 -4.23 -8.36
N VAL A 104 10.71 -2.94 -8.37
CA VAL A 104 10.47 -2.11 -9.55
C VAL A 104 11.76 -1.45 -10.01
N ARG A 105 12.80 -2.25 -10.06
CA ARG A 105 14.12 -1.76 -10.41
C ARG A 105 14.15 -0.97 -11.73
N ASP A 106 13.46 -1.48 -12.72
CA ASP A 106 13.45 -0.83 -14.02
C ASP A 106 12.86 0.57 -13.94
N GLU A 107 11.86 0.73 -13.10
CA GLU A 107 11.22 2.03 -12.91
C GLU A 107 12.16 3.02 -12.25
N THR A 108 12.93 2.54 -11.27
CA THR A 108 13.76 3.43 -10.47
C THR A 108 15.13 3.69 -11.06
N GLU A 109 15.63 2.79 -11.87
CA GLU A 109 16.99 2.89 -12.41
C GLU A 109 17.07 3.40 -13.83
N ASP A 110 15.97 3.40 -14.51
CA ASP A 110 15.92 3.76 -15.90
C ASP A 110 15.94 5.28 -16.03
N VAL A 111 17.05 5.81 -16.33
CA VAL A 111 17.21 7.26 -16.49
C VAL A 111 17.77 7.60 -17.84
#